data_78ccd037ae6e922802017e2198d0e570
#
_entry.id   78ccd037ae6e922802017e2198d0e570
#
_cell.length_a   1.000
_cell.length_b   1.000
_cell.length_c   1.000
_cell.angle_alpha   90.00
_cell.angle_beta   90.00
_cell.angle_gamma   90.00
#
_symmetry.space_group_name_H-M   'P 1'
#
loop_
_entity.id
_entity.type
_entity.pdbx_description
1 polymer ?
#
loop_
_entity_poly.entity_id
_entity_poly.type
_entity_poly.pdbx_seq_one_letter_code
_entity_poly.pdbx_strand_id
1 'polypeptide(L)'
;MKSETRVSTGIKGLDDMIEGGFPRGSMILLAGSPGSGKTIASAQFLHHGASVLGENGAYISFVERESVFLKSMERFGLNFEKLKNEGRFKFLDMITPGSEAFSVDSMNFALKEVQLMKAQRLVIDSFTAMSSTFEKKVDARIILHLLEIVMRELGCTTVLVVEVPTGHRDLGLGFEEFIVDGLVLFETVRDKLGVRKRAIINKMRGTNHSQNYCNIVISNQGLSLVPYVT
;
A
#
# COMPACT_ATOMS: atom_id res chain seq x y z
N MET A 1 10.02 -6.19 -27.60
CA MET A 1 9.72 -5.54 -26.32
C MET A 1 9.69 -6.63 -25.26
N LYS A 2 10.51 -6.57 -24.22
CA LYS A 2 10.37 -7.50 -23.08
C LYS A 2 9.00 -7.22 -22.45
N SER A 3 8.16 -8.25 -22.33
CA SER A 3 6.89 -8.16 -21.60
C SER A 3 7.22 -7.64 -20.21
N GLU A 4 6.65 -6.49 -19.84
CA GLU A 4 6.80 -5.93 -18.51
C GLU A 4 6.29 -6.95 -17.49
N THR A 5 7.14 -7.39 -16.57
CA THR A 5 6.78 -8.44 -15.62
C THR A 5 5.77 -7.86 -14.63
N ARG A 6 4.60 -8.48 -14.51
CA ARG A 6 3.54 -8.07 -13.57
C ARG A 6 3.70 -8.77 -12.23
N VAL A 7 3.29 -8.08 -11.18
CA VAL A 7 3.27 -8.58 -9.80
C VAL A 7 1.81 -8.68 -9.35
N SER A 8 1.31 -9.92 -9.29
CA SER A 8 -0.08 -10.18 -8.85
C SER A 8 -0.31 -9.61 -7.46
N THR A 9 -1.43 -8.93 -7.28
CA THR A 9 -1.77 -8.25 -6.02
C THR A 9 -2.33 -9.20 -4.95
N GLY A 10 -2.89 -10.34 -5.36
CA GLY A 10 -3.65 -11.21 -4.48
C GLY A 10 -5.01 -10.64 -4.07
N ILE A 11 -5.41 -9.52 -4.64
CA ILE A 11 -6.72 -8.90 -4.42
C ILE A 11 -7.61 -9.30 -5.59
N LYS A 12 -8.59 -10.16 -5.29
CA LYS A 12 -9.53 -10.63 -6.32
C LYS A 12 -10.21 -9.46 -7.03
N GLY A 13 -10.18 -9.46 -8.36
CA GLY A 13 -10.74 -8.45 -9.22
C GLY A 13 -9.83 -7.25 -9.48
N LEU A 14 -8.77 -7.00 -8.68
CA LEU A 14 -7.85 -5.90 -8.95
C LEU A 14 -6.91 -6.22 -10.11
N ASP A 15 -6.35 -7.42 -10.13
CA ASP A 15 -5.41 -7.84 -11.18
C ASP A 15 -6.04 -7.78 -12.57
N ASP A 16 -7.33 -8.13 -12.69
CA ASP A 16 -8.09 -8.05 -13.95
C ASP A 16 -8.24 -6.59 -14.45
N MET A 17 -8.26 -5.63 -13.53
CA MET A 17 -8.37 -4.21 -13.86
C MET A 17 -7.05 -3.59 -14.32
N ILE A 18 -5.90 -4.28 -14.11
CA ILE A 18 -4.54 -3.76 -14.34
C ILE A 18 -3.64 -4.75 -15.11
N GLU A 19 -4.21 -5.49 -16.05
CA GLU A 19 -3.46 -6.41 -16.92
C GLU A 19 -2.64 -7.47 -16.16
N GLY A 20 -3.19 -8.01 -15.05
CA GLY A 20 -2.61 -9.11 -14.29
C GLY A 20 -1.74 -8.72 -13.09
N GLY A 21 -1.75 -7.46 -12.69
CA GLY A 21 -1.04 -7.00 -11.48
C GLY A 21 -0.26 -5.69 -11.67
N PHE A 22 0.43 -5.26 -10.62
CA PHE A 22 1.26 -4.06 -10.68
C PHE A 22 2.51 -4.29 -11.54
N PRO A 23 3.00 -3.27 -12.29
CA PRO A 23 4.31 -3.35 -12.93
C PRO A 23 5.39 -3.60 -11.87
N ARG A 24 6.33 -4.53 -12.14
CA ARG A 24 7.39 -4.84 -11.17
C ARG A 24 8.29 -3.64 -10.92
N GLY A 25 8.62 -3.41 -9.65
CA GLY A 25 9.44 -2.26 -9.22
C GLY A 25 8.71 -0.92 -9.28
N SER A 26 7.39 -0.91 -9.53
CA SER A 26 6.60 0.32 -9.50
C SER A 26 6.23 0.72 -8.08
N MET A 27 5.99 2.02 -7.90
CA MET A 27 5.42 2.58 -6.68
C MET A 27 3.96 2.93 -6.91
N ILE A 28 3.08 2.33 -6.11
CA ILE A 28 1.63 2.45 -6.21
C ILE A 28 1.09 3.21 -5.00
N LEU A 29 0.40 4.31 -5.24
CA LEU A 29 -0.33 5.04 -4.22
C LEU A 29 -1.70 4.37 -4.00
N LEU A 30 -1.94 3.90 -2.78
CA LEU A 30 -3.25 3.43 -2.33
C LEU A 30 -3.87 4.50 -1.44
N ALA A 31 -4.71 5.33 -2.03
CA ALA A 31 -5.32 6.47 -1.36
C ALA A 31 -6.75 6.16 -0.92
N GLY A 32 -7.22 6.80 0.15
CA GLY A 32 -8.62 6.70 0.54
C GLY A 32 -8.92 7.13 1.97
N SER A 33 -10.20 7.25 2.27
CA SER A 33 -10.67 7.67 3.60
C SER A 33 -10.42 6.61 4.68
N PRO A 34 -10.42 7.00 5.96
CA PRO A 34 -10.35 6.06 7.08
C PRO A 34 -11.42 4.98 6.95
N GLY A 35 -11.06 3.73 7.24
CA GLY A 35 -11.97 2.59 7.19
C GLY A 35 -12.34 2.12 5.76
N SER A 36 -11.74 2.64 4.70
CA SER A 36 -12.02 2.20 3.32
C SER A 36 -11.46 0.80 2.98
N GLY A 37 -10.51 0.27 3.77
CA GLY A 37 -9.92 -1.06 3.59
C GLY A 37 -8.47 -1.05 3.08
N LYS A 38 -7.80 0.11 3.08
CA LYS A 38 -6.41 0.25 2.59
C LYS A 38 -5.42 -0.71 3.27
N THR A 39 -5.44 -0.76 4.60
CA THR A 39 -4.58 -1.65 5.39
C THR A 39 -4.81 -3.12 5.04
N ILE A 40 -6.07 -3.55 4.84
CA ILE A 40 -6.39 -4.93 4.44
C ILE A 40 -5.83 -5.21 3.04
N ALA A 41 -6.06 -4.32 2.08
CA ALA A 41 -5.59 -4.48 0.70
C ALA A 41 -4.05 -4.53 0.63
N SER A 42 -3.36 -3.63 1.33
CA SER A 42 -1.89 -3.61 1.37
C SER A 42 -1.32 -4.85 2.08
N ALA A 43 -1.97 -5.33 3.14
CA ALA A 43 -1.60 -6.58 3.79
C ALA A 43 -1.79 -7.79 2.85
N GLN A 44 -2.92 -7.88 2.13
CA GLN A 44 -3.14 -8.96 1.15
C GLN A 44 -2.06 -8.98 0.07
N PHE A 45 -1.64 -7.81 -0.42
CA PHE A 45 -0.55 -7.70 -1.39
C PHE A 45 0.75 -8.33 -0.88
N LEU A 46 1.14 -8.07 0.37
CA LEU A 46 2.32 -8.69 0.98
C LEU A 46 2.11 -10.18 1.26
N HIS A 47 0.98 -10.53 1.85
CA HIS A 47 0.67 -11.90 2.21
C HIS A 47 0.66 -12.82 0.99
N HIS A 48 0.03 -12.39 -0.11
CA HIS A 48 0.02 -13.14 -1.37
C HIS A 48 1.43 -13.36 -1.92
N GLY A 49 2.26 -12.32 -1.94
CA GLY A 49 3.66 -12.44 -2.36
C GLY A 49 4.42 -13.46 -1.54
N ALA A 50 4.33 -13.39 -0.23
CA ALA A 50 5.10 -14.24 0.65
C ALA A 50 4.58 -15.68 0.73
N SER A 51 3.24 -15.89 0.76
CA SER A 51 2.64 -17.21 0.94
C SER A 51 2.49 -18.01 -0.36
N VAL A 52 2.27 -17.33 -1.49
CA VAL A 52 1.97 -18.00 -2.78
C VAL A 52 3.16 -17.95 -3.74
N LEU A 53 3.84 -16.80 -3.81
CA LEU A 53 4.90 -16.58 -4.78
C LEU A 53 6.31 -16.73 -4.21
N GLY A 54 6.44 -16.89 -2.89
CA GLY A 54 7.74 -17.01 -2.21
C GLY A 54 8.55 -15.72 -2.19
N GLU A 55 7.92 -14.57 -2.42
CA GLU A 55 8.54 -13.25 -2.43
C GLU A 55 8.62 -12.67 -1.02
N ASN A 56 9.77 -12.13 -0.64
CA ASN A 56 9.92 -11.48 0.67
C ASN A 56 9.19 -10.14 0.69
N GLY A 57 8.50 -9.86 1.80
CA GLY A 57 7.73 -8.63 1.97
C GLY A 57 8.04 -7.90 3.27
N ALA A 58 8.08 -6.57 3.22
CA ALA A 58 8.23 -5.71 4.39
C ALA A 58 7.01 -4.79 4.55
N TYR A 59 6.62 -4.55 5.81
CA TYR A 59 5.58 -3.60 6.18
C TYR A 59 6.17 -2.56 7.13
N ILE A 60 6.23 -1.31 6.70
CA ILE A 60 6.66 -0.17 7.52
C ILE A 60 5.40 0.53 8.02
N SER A 61 5.17 0.53 9.34
CA SER A 61 4.00 1.12 9.96
C SER A 61 4.34 2.37 10.75
N PHE A 62 3.57 3.44 10.49
CA PHE A 62 3.57 4.68 11.26
C PHE A 62 2.27 4.87 12.06
N VAL A 63 1.33 3.90 11.97
CA VAL A 63 -0.04 4.05 12.48
C VAL A 63 -0.37 3.03 13.56
N GLU A 64 0.06 1.78 13.38
CA GLU A 64 -0.25 0.71 14.32
C GLU A 64 0.97 -0.16 14.64
N ARG A 65 0.95 -0.75 15.83
CA ARG A 65 2.00 -1.67 16.30
C ARG A 65 1.85 -3.05 15.69
N GLU A 66 2.96 -3.78 15.58
CA GLU A 66 3.00 -5.13 15.02
C GLU A 66 1.94 -6.07 15.63
N SER A 67 1.81 -6.10 16.96
CA SER A 67 0.86 -7.00 17.64
C SER A 67 -0.60 -6.73 17.27
N VAL A 68 -0.96 -5.46 17.03
CA VAL A 68 -2.30 -5.06 16.59
C VAL A 68 -2.53 -5.48 15.14
N PHE A 69 -1.55 -5.23 14.28
CA PHE A 69 -1.58 -5.63 12.88
C PHE A 69 -1.75 -7.15 12.73
N LEU A 70 -0.90 -7.95 13.37
CA LEU A 70 -0.94 -9.42 13.29
C LEU A 70 -2.31 -9.97 13.70
N LYS A 71 -2.83 -9.52 14.85
CA LYS A 71 -4.15 -9.92 15.35
C LYS A 71 -5.29 -9.51 14.43
N SER A 72 -5.19 -8.33 13.84
CA SER A 72 -6.21 -7.83 12.90
C SER A 72 -6.21 -8.61 11.60
N MET A 73 -5.04 -8.92 11.05
CA MET A 73 -4.90 -9.63 9.79
C MET A 73 -5.28 -11.11 9.89
N GLU A 74 -5.08 -11.73 11.04
CA GLU A 74 -5.54 -13.11 11.30
C GLU A 74 -7.04 -13.26 11.10
N ARG A 75 -7.84 -12.25 11.44
CA ARG A 75 -9.30 -12.25 11.24
C ARG A 75 -9.72 -12.33 9.75
N PHE A 76 -8.82 -11.98 8.86
CA PHE A 76 -9.00 -12.05 7.41
C PHE A 76 -8.31 -13.27 6.78
N GLY A 77 -7.84 -14.22 7.60
CA GLY A 77 -7.13 -15.41 7.14
C GLY A 77 -5.68 -15.15 6.69
N LEU A 78 -5.13 -13.97 7.00
CA LEU A 78 -3.77 -13.57 6.62
C LEU A 78 -2.80 -13.86 7.78
N ASN A 79 -2.22 -15.04 7.78
CA ASN A 79 -1.31 -15.48 8.85
C ASN A 79 0.11 -14.95 8.63
N PHE A 80 0.36 -13.72 9.08
CA PHE A 80 1.67 -13.09 9.01
C PHE A 80 2.68 -13.62 10.04
N GLU A 81 2.22 -14.16 11.16
CA GLU A 81 3.11 -14.73 12.18
C GLU A 81 3.89 -15.93 11.62
N LYS A 82 3.19 -16.81 10.85
CA LYS A 82 3.84 -17.91 10.13
C LYS A 82 4.90 -17.38 9.15
N LEU A 83 4.57 -16.39 8.33
CA LEU A 83 5.48 -15.81 7.33
C LEU A 83 6.69 -15.13 7.97
N LYS A 84 6.52 -14.51 9.14
CA LYS A 84 7.59 -13.93 9.95
C LYS A 84 8.55 -15.01 10.44
N ASN A 85 8.03 -16.11 10.97
CA ASN A 85 8.83 -17.24 11.43
C ASN A 85 9.59 -17.93 10.28
N GLU A 86 9.06 -17.89 9.07
CA GLU A 86 9.71 -18.38 7.85
C GLU A 86 10.74 -17.38 7.26
N GLY A 87 10.89 -16.19 7.85
CA GLY A 87 11.80 -15.13 7.38
C GLY A 87 11.34 -14.44 6.10
N ARG A 88 10.09 -14.64 5.67
CA ARG A 88 9.53 -14.05 4.44
C ARG A 88 8.78 -12.75 4.65
N PHE A 89 8.51 -12.40 5.89
CA PHE A 89 7.81 -11.16 6.26
C PHE A 89 8.54 -10.45 7.38
N LYS A 90 8.63 -9.13 7.28
CA LYS A 90 9.15 -8.26 8.32
C LYS A 90 8.22 -7.09 8.56
N PHE A 91 7.89 -6.86 9.82
CA PHE A 91 7.16 -5.66 10.25
C PHE A 91 8.16 -4.69 10.90
N LEU A 92 8.13 -3.44 10.49
CA LEU A 92 8.96 -2.37 11.02
C LEU A 92 8.03 -1.33 11.68
N ASP A 93 7.99 -1.36 13.01
CA ASP A 93 7.21 -0.42 13.81
C ASP A 93 8.00 0.89 13.92
N MET A 94 7.49 1.94 13.28
CA MET A 94 8.08 3.28 13.26
C MET A 94 7.31 4.26 14.13
N ILE A 95 6.43 3.75 15.01
CA ILE A 95 5.70 4.56 15.97
C ILE A 95 6.66 4.98 17.08
N THR A 96 7.04 6.25 17.08
CA THR A 96 7.85 6.84 18.15
C THR A 96 6.95 7.34 19.30
N PRO A 97 7.15 6.85 20.54
CA PRO A 97 6.47 7.42 21.70
C PRO A 97 7.06 8.80 22.01
N GLY A 98 6.24 9.84 22.02
CA GLY A 98 6.65 11.19 22.44
C GLY A 98 6.97 12.13 21.28
N SER A 99 7.67 13.22 21.59
CA SER A 99 7.98 14.33 20.68
C SER A 99 9.18 14.09 19.75
N GLU A 100 9.74 12.89 19.70
CA GLU A 100 10.82 12.57 18.78
C GLU A 100 10.24 12.41 17.38
N ALA A 101 10.49 13.38 16.52
CA ALA A 101 10.13 13.32 15.12
C ALA A 101 10.83 12.15 14.42
N PHE A 102 10.13 11.50 13.50
CA PHE A 102 10.73 10.54 12.58
C PHE A 102 11.95 11.17 11.91
N SER A 103 13.09 10.53 12.05
CA SER A 103 14.38 11.07 11.58
C SER A 103 14.84 10.40 10.29
N VAL A 104 15.78 11.04 9.62
CA VAL A 104 16.49 10.45 8.46
C VAL A 104 17.15 9.12 8.85
N ASP A 105 17.65 9.01 10.08
CA ASP A 105 18.26 7.77 10.59
C ASP A 105 17.23 6.64 10.73
N SER A 106 16.02 6.96 11.14
CA SER A 106 14.92 5.98 11.20
C SER A 106 14.56 5.45 9.80
N MET A 107 14.54 6.34 8.79
CA MET A 107 14.33 5.93 7.39
C MET A 107 15.47 5.07 6.88
N ASN A 108 16.72 5.47 7.14
CA ASN A 108 17.91 4.71 6.73
C ASN A 108 17.90 3.32 7.36
N PHE A 109 17.51 3.21 8.64
CA PHE A 109 17.34 1.92 9.30
C PHE A 109 16.29 1.07 8.58
N ALA A 110 15.10 1.61 8.33
CA ALA A 110 14.02 0.88 7.65
C ALA A 110 14.44 0.41 6.25
N LEU A 111 15.07 1.27 5.45
CA LEU A 111 15.57 0.92 4.12
C LEU A 111 16.65 -0.15 4.16
N LYS A 112 17.56 -0.09 5.12
CA LYS A 112 18.59 -1.12 5.33
C LYS A 112 17.94 -2.48 5.64
N GLU A 113 16.92 -2.52 6.46
CA GLU A 113 16.19 -3.74 6.79
C GLU A 113 15.47 -4.33 5.56
N VAL A 114 14.85 -3.48 4.73
CA VAL A 114 14.22 -3.87 3.45
C VAL A 114 15.27 -4.47 2.50
N GLN A 115 16.47 -3.88 2.42
CA GLN A 115 17.56 -4.37 1.59
C GLN A 115 18.13 -5.70 2.11
N LEU A 116 18.36 -5.82 3.43
CA LEU A 116 18.91 -7.03 4.05
C LEU A 116 18.02 -8.25 3.83
N MET A 117 16.70 -8.09 3.92
CA MET A 117 15.78 -9.19 3.65
C MET A 117 15.53 -9.43 2.15
N LYS A 118 16.12 -8.59 1.27
CA LYS A 118 15.90 -8.62 -0.19
C LYS A 118 14.41 -8.57 -0.50
N ALA A 119 13.71 -7.61 0.09
CA ALA A 119 12.28 -7.48 -0.09
C ALA A 119 11.93 -7.19 -1.55
N GLN A 120 11.00 -7.94 -2.08
CA GLN A 120 10.44 -7.78 -3.43
C GLN A 120 9.13 -6.99 -3.39
N ARG A 121 8.52 -6.93 -2.19
CA ARG A 121 7.31 -6.15 -1.92
C ARG A 121 7.49 -5.32 -0.66
N LEU A 122 7.04 -4.07 -0.74
CA LEU A 122 7.06 -3.14 0.39
C LEU A 122 5.69 -2.49 0.55
N VAL A 123 5.27 -2.32 1.79
CA VAL A 123 4.15 -1.45 2.16
C VAL A 123 4.62 -0.40 3.13
N ILE A 124 4.21 0.84 2.92
CA ILE A 124 4.40 1.97 3.86
C ILE A 124 3.02 2.48 4.26
N ASP A 125 2.63 2.26 5.51
CA ASP A 125 1.33 2.68 6.05
C ASP A 125 1.50 3.54 7.32
N SER A 126 1.28 4.86 7.24
CA SER A 126 0.92 5.61 6.06
C SER A 126 1.97 6.68 5.75
N PHE A 127 2.12 7.00 4.48
CA PHE A 127 2.95 8.13 4.06
C PHE A 127 2.41 9.45 4.65
N THR A 128 1.11 9.56 4.82
CA THR A 128 0.48 10.72 5.47
C THR A 128 1.01 10.92 6.88
N ALA A 129 1.06 9.86 7.70
CA ALA A 129 1.60 9.92 9.05
C ALA A 129 3.10 10.24 9.02
N MET A 130 3.87 9.58 8.16
CA MET A 130 5.29 9.85 7.97
C MET A 130 5.52 11.32 7.55
N SER A 131 4.80 11.81 6.55
CA SER A 131 4.99 13.15 6.00
C SER A 131 4.61 14.27 6.96
N SER A 132 3.72 14.00 7.92
CA SER A 132 3.33 14.96 8.95
C SER A 132 4.45 15.28 9.95
N THR A 133 5.50 14.48 9.98
CA THR A 133 6.67 14.71 10.84
C THR A 133 7.67 15.71 10.24
N PHE A 134 7.55 16.04 8.96
CA PHE A 134 8.41 17.02 8.30
C PHE A 134 7.85 18.44 8.46
N GLU A 135 8.71 19.39 8.80
CA GLU A 135 8.32 20.80 8.93
C GLU A 135 7.89 21.41 7.57
N LYS A 136 8.52 20.95 6.49
CA LYS A 136 8.27 21.49 5.14
C LYS A 136 7.77 20.40 4.20
N LYS A 137 6.74 20.71 3.43
CA LYS A 137 6.24 19.82 2.37
C LYS A 137 7.29 19.43 1.33
N VAL A 138 8.27 20.30 1.09
CA VAL A 138 9.39 20.05 0.17
C VAL A 138 10.22 18.86 0.64
N ASP A 139 10.47 18.72 1.94
CA ASP A 139 11.26 17.62 2.49
C ASP A 139 10.55 16.28 2.28
N ALA A 140 9.23 16.24 2.52
CA ALA A 140 8.43 15.06 2.24
C ALA A 140 8.46 14.67 0.75
N ARG A 141 8.45 15.66 -0.16
CA ARG A 141 8.55 15.44 -1.60
C ARG A 141 9.90 14.86 -2.01
N ILE A 142 11.00 15.38 -1.44
CA ILE A 142 12.36 14.88 -1.70
C ILE A 142 12.49 13.43 -1.21
N ILE A 143 12.02 13.14 -0.02
CA ILE A 143 12.07 11.80 0.56
C ILE A 143 11.26 10.81 -0.28
N LEU A 144 10.05 11.20 -0.73
CA LEU A 144 9.25 10.33 -1.59
C LEU A 144 9.95 10.03 -2.92
N HIS A 145 10.59 11.03 -3.51
CA HIS A 145 11.31 10.84 -4.77
C HIS A 145 12.54 9.95 -4.61
N LEU A 146 13.31 10.14 -3.53
CA LEU A 146 14.43 9.26 -3.21
C LEU A 146 13.98 7.82 -2.95
N LEU A 147 12.89 7.65 -2.21
CA LEU A 147 12.30 6.35 -1.94
C LEU A 147 11.89 5.64 -3.25
N GLU A 148 11.26 6.36 -4.17
CA GLU A 148 10.86 5.84 -5.48
C GLU A 148 12.08 5.35 -6.28
N ILE A 149 13.14 6.14 -6.35
CA ILE A 149 14.38 5.77 -7.05
C ILE A 149 14.98 4.50 -6.43
N VAL A 150 15.16 4.47 -5.11
CA VAL A 150 15.78 3.33 -4.41
C VAL A 150 14.95 2.05 -4.58
N MET A 151 13.63 2.12 -4.43
CA MET A 151 12.79 0.94 -4.57
C MET A 151 12.76 0.42 -6.00
N ARG A 152 12.80 1.31 -6.99
CA ARG A 152 12.91 0.96 -8.41
C ARG A 152 14.22 0.25 -8.73
N GLU A 153 15.35 0.75 -8.21
CA GLU A 153 16.67 0.12 -8.38
C GLU A 153 16.75 -1.27 -7.74
N LEU A 154 16.08 -1.45 -6.60
CA LEU A 154 15.98 -2.75 -5.92
C LEU A 154 14.98 -3.70 -6.62
N GLY A 155 14.21 -3.24 -7.59
CA GLY A 155 13.11 -4.00 -8.20
C GLY A 155 11.97 -4.33 -7.21
N CYS A 156 11.88 -3.58 -6.12
CA CYS A 156 10.88 -3.76 -5.06
C CYS A 156 9.58 -3.02 -5.44
N THR A 157 8.50 -3.77 -5.61
CA THR A 157 7.18 -3.19 -5.86
C THR A 157 6.60 -2.66 -4.56
N THR A 158 6.29 -1.36 -4.53
CA THR A 158 5.94 -0.65 -3.30
C THR A 158 4.50 -0.14 -3.33
N VAL A 159 3.74 -0.42 -2.28
CA VAL A 159 2.43 0.19 -2.01
C VAL A 159 2.60 1.26 -0.93
N LEU A 160 2.26 2.48 -1.28
CA LEU A 160 2.31 3.65 -0.42
C LEU A 160 0.88 4.01 -0.01
N VAL A 161 0.55 3.88 1.25
CA VAL A 161 -0.79 4.19 1.76
C VAL A 161 -0.88 5.67 2.10
N VAL A 162 -1.92 6.33 1.56
CA VAL A 162 -2.21 7.75 1.81
C VAL A 162 -3.64 7.91 2.33
N GLU A 163 -3.78 8.71 3.37
CA GLU A 163 -5.07 9.04 3.94
C GLU A 163 -5.68 10.25 3.23
N VAL A 164 -6.96 10.10 2.84
CA VAL A 164 -7.77 11.18 2.28
C VAL A 164 -8.87 11.48 3.30
N PRO A 165 -8.94 12.69 3.86
CA PRO A 165 -10.01 13.05 4.77
C PRO A 165 -11.38 12.91 4.09
N THR A 166 -12.38 12.47 4.83
CA THR A 166 -13.74 12.28 4.30
C THR A 166 -14.29 13.60 3.74
N GLY A 167 -14.75 13.57 2.49
CA GLY A 167 -15.31 14.75 1.80
C GLY A 167 -14.29 15.63 1.08
N HIS A 168 -12.99 15.35 1.21
CA HIS A 168 -11.94 16.01 0.45
C HIS A 168 -11.70 15.30 -0.89
N ARG A 169 -11.31 16.09 -1.91
CA ARG A 169 -10.93 15.57 -3.23
C ARG A 169 -9.41 15.54 -3.42
N ASP A 170 -8.70 16.32 -2.61
CA ASP A 170 -7.24 16.41 -2.71
C ASP A 170 -6.59 15.20 -2.05
N LEU A 171 -5.63 14.61 -2.74
CA LEU A 171 -4.89 13.45 -2.29
C LEU A 171 -3.64 13.90 -1.52
N GLY A 172 -3.54 13.52 -0.25
CA GLY A 172 -2.36 13.76 0.57
C GLY A 172 -1.90 15.22 0.58
N LEU A 173 -0.62 15.44 0.28
CA LEU A 173 0.00 16.77 0.18
C LEU A 173 -0.12 17.41 -1.22
N GLY A 174 -0.67 16.67 -2.20
CA GLY A 174 -0.94 17.13 -3.57
C GLY A 174 0.23 16.99 -4.55
N PHE A 175 1.30 16.26 -4.19
CA PHE A 175 2.42 15.98 -5.09
C PHE A 175 2.69 14.49 -5.31
N GLU A 176 2.18 13.64 -4.44
CA GLU A 176 2.43 12.19 -4.44
C GLU A 176 2.00 11.55 -5.76
N GLU A 177 0.83 11.96 -6.26
CA GLU A 177 0.26 11.43 -7.50
C GLU A 177 1.11 11.68 -8.75
N PHE A 178 1.99 12.71 -8.72
CA PHE A 178 2.89 13.01 -9.83
C PHE A 178 4.13 12.12 -9.83
N ILE A 179 4.59 11.69 -8.65
CA ILE A 179 5.81 10.90 -8.47
C ILE A 179 5.54 9.42 -8.74
N VAL A 180 4.47 8.87 -8.16
CA VAL A 180 4.16 7.44 -8.22
C VAL A 180 3.77 6.95 -9.62
N ASP A 181 3.93 5.65 -9.89
CA ASP A 181 3.56 5.02 -11.18
C ASP A 181 2.08 4.69 -11.27
N GLY A 182 1.45 4.34 -10.17
CA GLY A 182 0.04 4.00 -10.10
C GLY A 182 -0.69 4.71 -8.97
N LEU A 183 -2.00 4.90 -9.16
CA LEU A 183 -2.90 5.47 -8.17
C LEU A 183 -4.20 4.68 -8.15
N VAL A 184 -4.45 4.01 -7.04
CA VAL A 184 -5.68 3.31 -6.72
C VAL A 184 -6.39 4.07 -5.61
N LEU A 185 -7.62 4.50 -5.87
CA LEU A 185 -8.41 5.29 -4.93
C LEU A 185 -9.55 4.45 -4.35
N PHE A 186 -9.60 4.39 -3.02
CA PHE A 186 -10.68 3.77 -2.25
C PHE A 186 -11.58 4.85 -1.66
N GLU A 187 -12.82 4.87 -2.08
CA GLU A 187 -13.81 5.86 -1.66
C GLU A 187 -14.89 5.23 -0.78
N THR A 188 -15.31 5.99 0.21
CA THR A 188 -16.49 5.68 1.01
C THR A 188 -17.60 6.66 0.61
N VAL A 189 -18.66 6.12 -0.01
CA VAL A 189 -19.81 6.90 -0.48
C VAL A 189 -20.98 6.65 0.44
N ARG A 190 -21.67 7.71 0.84
CA ARG A 190 -22.91 7.63 1.61
C ARG A 190 -24.07 7.95 0.69
N ASP A 191 -25.05 7.07 0.66
CA ASP A 191 -26.30 7.27 -0.05
C ASP A 191 -27.49 7.00 0.86
N LYS A 192 -28.70 7.06 0.30
CA LYS A 192 -29.94 6.81 1.06
C LYS A 192 -30.06 5.38 1.61
N LEU A 193 -29.29 4.44 1.07
CA LEU A 193 -29.31 3.02 1.44
C LEU A 193 -28.20 2.66 2.43
N GLY A 194 -27.26 3.60 2.72
CA GLY A 194 -26.19 3.38 3.68
C GLY A 194 -24.82 3.80 3.19
N VAL A 195 -23.80 3.08 3.65
CA VAL A 195 -22.39 3.34 3.33
C VAL A 195 -21.89 2.28 2.36
N ARG A 196 -21.43 2.70 1.20
CA ARG A 196 -20.79 1.85 0.20
C ARG A 196 -19.32 2.20 0.07
N LYS A 197 -18.50 1.19 -0.18
CA LYS A 197 -17.08 1.37 -0.47
C LYS A 197 -16.84 0.98 -1.92
N ARG A 198 -16.09 1.83 -2.63
CA ARG A 198 -15.76 1.61 -4.03
C ARG A 198 -14.31 1.93 -4.32
N ALA A 199 -13.77 1.32 -5.37
CA ALA A 199 -12.43 1.55 -5.85
C ALA A 199 -12.44 1.99 -7.30
N ILE A 200 -11.46 2.82 -7.67
CA ILE A 200 -11.15 3.18 -9.05
C ILE A 200 -9.65 3.27 -9.22
N ILE A 201 -9.16 2.98 -10.42
CA ILE A 201 -7.77 3.17 -10.79
C ILE A 201 -7.67 4.47 -11.57
N ASN A 202 -7.06 5.48 -10.95
CA ASN A 202 -6.92 6.80 -11.58
C ASN A 202 -5.68 6.89 -12.48
N LYS A 203 -4.67 6.04 -12.20
CA LYS A 203 -3.41 6.06 -12.93
C LYS A 203 -2.72 4.69 -12.82
N MET A 204 -2.16 4.21 -13.92
CA MET A 204 -1.21 3.11 -13.91
C MET A 204 -0.32 3.25 -15.16
N ARG A 205 0.92 3.73 -14.97
CA ARG A 205 1.86 3.94 -16.07
C ARG A 205 2.13 2.63 -16.82
N GLY A 206 2.17 2.67 -18.15
CA GLY A 206 2.43 1.51 -18.98
C GLY A 206 1.34 0.43 -18.94
N THR A 207 0.12 0.77 -18.50
CA THR A 207 -0.97 -0.20 -18.32
C THR A 207 -2.28 0.34 -18.89
N ASN A 208 -2.97 -0.45 -19.68
CA ASN A 208 -4.35 -0.18 -20.07
C ASN A 208 -5.29 -0.61 -18.94
N HIS A 209 -5.42 0.23 -17.94
CA HIS A 209 -6.23 -0.06 -16.77
C HIS A 209 -7.71 0.28 -16.95
N SER A 210 -8.56 -0.39 -16.19
CA SER A 210 -10.00 -0.09 -16.12
C SER A 210 -10.25 1.33 -15.59
N GLN A 211 -11.18 2.04 -16.23
CA GLN A 211 -11.66 3.36 -15.79
C GLN A 211 -12.99 3.28 -15.04
N ASN A 212 -13.49 2.07 -14.79
CA ASN A 212 -14.76 1.86 -14.12
C ASN A 212 -14.57 1.72 -12.61
N TYR A 213 -15.57 2.20 -11.87
CA TYR A 213 -15.66 1.90 -10.44
C TYR A 213 -15.95 0.42 -10.21
N CYS A 214 -15.36 -0.12 -9.11
CA CYS A 214 -15.70 -1.42 -8.56
C CYS A 214 -16.15 -1.27 -7.11
N ASN A 215 -17.08 -2.13 -6.65
CA ASN A 215 -17.43 -2.21 -5.24
C ASN A 215 -16.30 -2.92 -4.46
N ILE A 216 -15.97 -2.40 -3.30
CA ILE A 216 -15.09 -3.05 -2.34
C ILE A 216 -15.94 -3.92 -1.42
N VAL A 217 -15.68 -5.21 -1.40
CA VAL A 217 -16.29 -6.19 -0.49
C VAL A 217 -15.23 -6.69 0.47
N ILE A 218 -15.48 -6.53 1.78
CA ILE A 218 -14.60 -7.01 2.85
C ILE A 218 -15.31 -8.17 3.56
N SER A 219 -14.65 -9.31 3.63
CA SER A 219 -15.14 -10.53 4.28
C SER A 219 -14.07 -11.11 5.20
N ASN A 220 -14.34 -12.24 5.83
CA ASN A 220 -13.34 -13.00 6.59
C ASN A 220 -12.22 -13.64 5.73
N GLN A 221 -12.30 -13.51 4.41
CA GLN A 221 -11.27 -13.93 3.46
C GLN A 221 -10.48 -12.74 2.88
N GLY A 222 -10.63 -11.56 3.47
CA GLY A 222 -9.99 -10.34 3.03
C GLY A 222 -10.88 -9.44 2.19
N LEU A 223 -10.25 -8.65 1.33
CA LEU A 223 -10.85 -7.66 0.46
C LEU A 223 -10.89 -8.16 -0.99
N SER A 224 -11.98 -7.91 -1.67
CA SER A 224 -12.14 -8.16 -3.11
C SER A 224 -12.80 -6.98 -3.80
N LEU A 225 -12.52 -6.81 -5.09
CA LEU A 225 -13.17 -5.86 -5.96
C LEU A 225 -14.17 -6.62 -6.86
N VAL A 226 -15.40 -6.14 -6.89
CA VAL A 226 -16.45 -6.69 -7.76
C VAL A 226 -16.99 -5.59 -8.67
N PRO A 227 -17.41 -5.90 -9.90
CA PRO A 227 -17.95 -4.89 -10.80
C PRO A 227 -19.05 -4.06 -10.14
N TYR A 228 -19.07 -2.77 -10.45
CA TYR A 228 -20.13 -1.89 -9.97
C TYR A 228 -21.40 -2.24 -10.75
N VAL A 229 -22.37 -2.84 -10.06
CA VAL A 229 -23.70 -3.07 -10.64
C VAL A 229 -24.51 -1.80 -10.38
N THR A 230 -24.88 -1.11 -11.45
CA THR A 230 -25.75 0.07 -11.43
C THR A 230 -27.19 -0.31 -11.14
#